data_5ffa638a20ceba5e630fc7def414d0d7
#
_entry.id   5ffa638a20ceba5e630fc7def414d0d7
#
_cell.length_a   1.000
_cell.length_b   1.000
_cell.length_c   1.000
_cell.angle_alpha   90.00
_cell.angle_beta   90.00
_cell.angle_gamma   90.00
#
_symmetry.space_group_name_H-M   'P 1'
#
loop_
_entity.id
_entity.type
_entity.pdbx_description
1 polymer ?
#
loop_
_entity_poly.entity_id
_entity_poly.type
_entity_poly.pdbx_seq_one_letter_code
_entity_poly.pdbx_strand_id
1 'polypeptide(L)'
;MDTLDNPLSDYTSGFDDEDFDEPEPAPSAGSAADLELVVEPGLGAGDRLDRYLAAHLPDLSRARLQKLIEQGQVRVNGIACTSKKTEVQTGDRLTVSIPPAEPLALQAEAIPLDILFEDAHLIIVNKPVGLVVHPAPGHATGTLVNALLAHCPDLAGIGGVQRPGIVHRLDKDTSGALAIAKTDTAHQHLQAQFKTKTARRTYLAVVYGAPRAVSGTVDAPIGRHAGDRKKMAIVPEERGGRRAITHWRVVERLGNYTLMQFNLETGRTHQIRVHSAHIGHPVVGDPVYSGGKSVGVNLPGQALHAWKLRLQHPISEKEIEAIAPLPDSFSTLLRVLRQRFV
;
A
#
# COMPACT_ATOMS: atom_id res chain seq x y z
N MET A 1 35.87 36.06 -10.52
CA MET A 1 34.75 36.78 -9.85
C MET A 1 33.54 36.56 -10.74
N ASP A 2 33.00 35.37 -10.75
CA ASP A 2 31.84 34.98 -11.52
C ASP A 2 30.84 34.33 -10.56
N THR A 3 29.76 35.03 -10.36
CA THR A 3 28.61 34.64 -9.54
C THR A 3 27.80 33.59 -10.31
N LEU A 4 27.79 32.36 -9.82
CA LEU A 4 26.89 31.33 -10.30
C LEU A 4 25.48 31.58 -9.72
N ASP A 5 24.59 32.02 -10.59
CA ASP A 5 23.16 32.13 -10.36
C ASP A 5 22.57 30.77 -9.99
N ASN A 6 21.82 30.75 -8.90
CA ASN A 6 21.05 29.59 -8.41
C ASN A 6 19.58 29.71 -8.89
N PRO A 7 19.11 28.86 -9.80
CA PRO A 7 17.72 28.89 -10.24
C PRO A 7 16.84 27.98 -9.38
N LEU A 8 16.58 28.36 -8.13
CA LEU A 8 15.63 27.68 -7.24
C LEU A 8 14.71 28.71 -6.53
N SER A 9 14.09 29.57 -7.29
CA SER A 9 12.95 30.37 -6.81
C SER A 9 11.95 30.47 -7.94
N ASP A 10 10.93 29.60 -7.93
CA ASP A 10 9.57 29.81 -8.38
C ASP A 10 8.86 28.47 -8.63
N TYR A 11 8.40 27.83 -7.57
CA TYR A 11 7.33 26.82 -7.66
C TYR A 11 6.51 26.84 -6.35
N THR A 12 5.68 27.89 -6.22
CA THR A 12 4.58 27.89 -5.26
C THR A 12 3.29 27.75 -6.05
N SER A 13 2.77 26.53 -6.20
CA SER A 13 1.35 26.34 -6.55
C SER A 13 0.90 24.92 -6.17
N GLY A 14 -0.09 24.84 -5.26
CA GLY A 14 -1.09 23.79 -5.20
C GLY A 14 -0.58 22.40 -4.78
N PHE A 15 -0.43 22.16 -3.48
CA PHE A 15 -0.24 20.82 -2.93
C PHE A 15 -1.59 20.33 -2.39
N ASP A 16 -2.20 19.39 -3.10
CA ASP A 16 -3.34 18.63 -2.60
C ASP A 16 -2.89 17.62 -1.54
N ASP A 17 -3.60 17.58 -0.42
CA ASP A 17 -3.28 16.93 0.85
C ASP A 17 -3.47 15.39 0.87
N GLU A 18 -3.09 14.63 -0.19
CA GLU A 18 -3.41 13.20 -0.29
C GLU A 18 -2.23 12.29 -0.68
N ASP A 19 -1.08 12.37 0.01
CA ASP A 19 0.11 11.54 -0.32
C ASP A 19 0.23 10.21 0.45
N PHE A 20 -0.70 9.88 1.32
CA PHE A 20 -0.89 8.52 1.79
C PHE A 20 -1.99 7.88 0.95
N ASP A 21 -1.74 6.67 0.43
CA ASP A 21 -2.79 5.75 0.06
C ASP A 21 -3.51 5.40 1.37
N GLU A 22 -4.29 6.34 1.90
CA GLU A 22 -5.30 5.96 2.87
C GLU A 22 -6.15 4.92 2.16
N PRO A 23 -6.27 3.71 2.73
CA PRO A 23 -7.48 2.96 2.43
C PRO A 23 -8.59 3.96 2.73
N GLU A 24 -9.58 4.03 1.86
CA GLU A 24 -10.79 4.84 2.05
C GLU A 24 -11.06 4.95 3.54
N PRO A 25 -11.17 6.15 4.13
CA PRO A 25 -11.35 6.30 5.55
C PRO A 25 -12.38 5.28 5.96
N ALA A 26 -11.99 4.35 6.82
CA ALA A 26 -12.99 3.56 7.50
C ALA A 26 -13.92 4.62 8.04
N PRO A 27 -15.22 4.59 7.72
CA PRO A 27 -16.13 5.64 8.13
C PRO A 27 -15.82 5.92 9.59
N SER A 28 -15.51 7.18 9.89
CA SER A 28 -15.22 7.65 11.25
C SER A 28 -16.10 6.85 12.20
N ALA A 29 -15.59 6.48 13.38
CA ALA A 29 -16.38 5.79 14.40
C ALA A 29 -17.61 6.67 14.72
N GLY A 30 -18.53 6.74 13.78
CA GLY A 30 -19.81 7.42 13.82
C GLY A 30 -20.83 6.42 14.33
N SER A 31 -21.73 6.89 15.17
CA SER A 31 -22.99 6.22 15.52
C SER A 31 -23.57 5.43 14.35
N ALA A 32 -24.16 4.28 14.64
CA ALA A 32 -24.94 3.52 13.65
C ALA A 32 -25.75 4.50 12.78
N ALA A 33 -25.44 4.53 11.49
CA ALA A 33 -26.12 5.43 10.56
C ALA A 33 -27.13 4.60 9.77
N ASP A 34 -28.38 4.97 9.87
CA ASP A 34 -29.43 4.43 9.02
C ASP A 34 -29.57 5.32 7.78
N LEU A 35 -29.33 4.75 6.61
CA LEU A 35 -29.54 5.42 5.33
C LEU A 35 -30.92 5.02 4.81
N GLU A 36 -31.76 6.00 4.50
CA GLU A 36 -33.08 5.77 3.94
C GLU A 36 -33.14 6.17 2.46
N LEU A 37 -33.71 5.31 1.64
CA LEU A 37 -33.95 5.52 0.21
C LEU A 37 -35.42 5.14 -0.10
N VAL A 38 -36.00 5.90 -1.03
CA VAL A 38 -37.32 5.52 -1.62
C VAL A 38 -37.08 5.23 -3.11
N VAL A 39 -37.58 4.09 -3.56
CA VAL A 39 -37.43 3.69 -4.97
C VAL A 39 -38.31 4.57 -5.86
N GLU A 40 -37.71 5.41 -6.66
CA GLU A 40 -38.40 6.32 -7.56
C GLU A 40 -38.88 5.63 -8.86
N PRO A 41 -39.96 6.11 -9.50
CA PRO A 41 -40.42 5.59 -10.78
C PRO A 41 -39.33 5.72 -11.86
N GLY A 42 -39.02 4.64 -12.58
CA GLY A 42 -38.14 4.65 -13.74
C GLY A 42 -36.66 4.54 -13.44
N LEU A 43 -36.22 4.70 -12.20
CA LEU A 43 -34.81 4.59 -11.80
C LEU A 43 -34.54 3.26 -11.09
N GLY A 44 -34.39 2.18 -11.86
CA GLY A 44 -33.99 0.88 -11.33
C GLY A 44 -35.14 0.09 -10.61
N ALA A 45 -36.40 0.49 -10.77
CA ALA A 45 -37.54 -0.32 -10.35
C ALA A 45 -37.57 -1.64 -11.15
N GLY A 46 -37.62 -2.79 -10.45
CA GLY A 46 -37.44 -4.12 -11.02
C GLY A 46 -35.97 -4.60 -10.99
N ASP A 47 -35.01 -3.77 -10.57
CA ASP A 47 -33.63 -4.22 -10.37
C ASP A 47 -33.49 -5.01 -9.06
N ARG A 48 -32.45 -5.79 -9.01
CA ARG A 48 -32.05 -6.51 -7.79
C ARG A 48 -31.59 -5.51 -6.72
N LEU A 49 -32.00 -5.78 -5.48
CA LEU A 49 -31.67 -4.94 -4.32
C LEU A 49 -30.17 -4.58 -4.24
N ASP A 50 -29.25 -5.55 -4.46
CA ASP A 50 -27.81 -5.30 -4.42
C ASP A 50 -27.30 -4.37 -5.53
N ARG A 51 -27.99 -4.34 -6.69
CA ARG A 51 -27.65 -3.45 -7.80
C ARG A 51 -28.22 -2.06 -7.57
N TYR A 52 -29.48 -2.00 -7.15
CA TYR A 52 -30.15 -0.74 -6.84
C TYR A 52 -29.37 0.05 -5.79
N LEU A 53 -29.05 -0.59 -4.66
CA LEU A 53 -28.28 0.04 -3.58
C LEU A 53 -26.88 0.49 -4.04
N ALA A 54 -26.17 -0.31 -4.84
CA ALA A 54 -24.85 0.07 -5.34
C ALA A 54 -24.88 1.26 -6.31
N ALA A 55 -25.99 1.49 -7.01
CA ALA A 55 -26.16 2.65 -7.88
C ALA A 55 -26.49 3.94 -7.10
N HIS A 56 -27.18 3.82 -5.96
CA HIS A 56 -27.68 4.97 -5.18
C HIS A 56 -26.83 5.27 -3.92
N LEU A 57 -25.91 4.38 -3.53
CA LEU A 57 -24.98 4.56 -2.42
C LEU A 57 -23.54 4.37 -2.91
N PRO A 58 -22.98 5.34 -3.68
CA PRO A 58 -21.68 5.23 -4.29
C PRO A 58 -20.54 5.09 -3.27
N ASP A 59 -20.72 5.59 -2.05
CA ASP A 59 -19.76 5.48 -0.95
C ASP A 59 -19.63 4.05 -0.39
N LEU A 60 -20.55 3.15 -0.74
CA LEU A 60 -20.54 1.76 -0.29
C LEU A 60 -20.25 0.81 -1.44
N SER A 61 -19.19 0.00 -1.30
CA SER A 61 -18.90 -1.02 -2.31
C SER A 61 -20.04 -2.05 -2.38
N ARG A 62 -20.35 -2.55 -3.59
CA ARG A 62 -21.38 -3.58 -3.79
C ARG A 62 -21.16 -4.82 -2.93
N ALA A 63 -19.90 -5.21 -2.68
CA ALA A 63 -19.58 -6.33 -1.81
C ALA A 63 -19.98 -6.07 -0.35
N ARG A 64 -19.79 -4.83 0.14
CA ARG A 64 -20.23 -4.42 1.47
C ARG A 64 -21.76 -4.42 1.57
N LEU A 65 -22.46 -3.89 0.57
CA LEU A 65 -23.92 -3.91 0.51
C LEU A 65 -24.47 -5.33 0.51
N GLN A 66 -23.87 -6.25 -0.26
CA GLN A 66 -24.29 -7.67 -0.24
C GLN A 66 -24.11 -8.29 1.14
N LYS A 67 -23.01 -7.98 1.85
CA LYS A 67 -22.78 -8.46 3.22
C LYS A 67 -23.80 -7.89 4.21
N LEU A 68 -24.12 -6.59 4.10
CA LEU A 68 -25.17 -5.95 4.92
C LEU A 68 -26.54 -6.60 4.68
N ILE A 69 -26.89 -6.90 3.42
CA ILE A 69 -28.13 -7.62 3.09
C ILE A 69 -28.13 -9.00 3.74
N GLU A 70 -27.07 -9.80 3.52
CA GLU A 70 -26.96 -11.16 4.08
C GLU A 70 -27.04 -11.19 5.62
N GLN A 71 -26.57 -10.12 6.28
CA GLN A 71 -26.62 -9.93 7.73
C GLN A 71 -27.99 -9.36 8.23
N GLY A 72 -28.97 -9.12 7.35
CA GLY A 72 -30.27 -8.55 7.71
C GLY A 72 -30.24 -7.08 8.10
N GLN A 73 -29.16 -6.36 7.79
CA GLN A 73 -28.98 -4.92 8.05
C GLN A 73 -29.68 -4.05 6.99
N VAL A 74 -30.31 -4.65 5.98
CA VAL A 74 -31.10 -3.96 4.98
C VAL A 74 -32.55 -4.34 5.16
N ARG A 75 -33.45 -3.35 5.22
CA ARG A 75 -34.88 -3.53 5.31
C ARG A 75 -35.58 -2.99 4.07
N VAL A 76 -36.57 -3.71 3.60
CA VAL A 76 -37.48 -3.29 2.54
C VAL A 76 -38.87 -3.14 3.17
N ASN A 77 -39.44 -1.94 3.16
CA ASN A 77 -40.73 -1.61 3.80
C ASN A 77 -40.75 -2.01 5.29
N GLY A 78 -39.64 -1.82 6.01
CA GLY A 78 -39.47 -2.16 7.41
C GLY A 78 -39.17 -3.63 7.70
N ILE A 79 -39.22 -4.52 6.71
CA ILE A 79 -38.97 -5.97 6.86
C ILE A 79 -37.50 -6.26 6.49
N ALA A 80 -36.74 -6.93 7.38
CA ALA A 80 -35.36 -7.32 7.10
C ALA A 80 -35.28 -8.23 5.87
N CYS A 81 -34.39 -7.85 4.92
CA CYS A 81 -34.17 -8.60 3.70
C CYS A 81 -32.76 -9.20 3.74
N THR A 82 -32.67 -10.54 3.58
CA THR A 82 -31.37 -11.25 3.54
C THR A 82 -31.00 -11.74 2.13
N SER A 83 -31.88 -11.54 1.15
CA SER A 83 -31.66 -11.96 -0.23
C SER A 83 -31.25 -10.80 -1.11
N LYS A 84 -29.99 -10.80 -1.56
CA LYS A 84 -29.48 -9.82 -2.52
C LYS A 84 -30.15 -9.83 -3.88
N LYS A 85 -30.94 -10.89 -4.19
CA LYS A 85 -31.67 -11.05 -5.45
C LYS A 85 -33.08 -10.51 -5.38
N THR A 86 -33.57 -10.02 -4.22
CA THR A 86 -34.87 -9.40 -4.07
C THR A 86 -34.99 -8.25 -5.07
N GLU A 87 -36.07 -8.22 -5.82
CA GLU A 87 -36.41 -7.15 -6.75
C GLU A 87 -37.06 -6.00 -5.98
N VAL A 88 -36.61 -4.77 -6.23
CA VAL A 88 -37.19 -3.56 -5.63
C VAL A 88 -38.30 -3.00 -6.54
N GLN A 89 -39.36 -2.50 -5.94
CA GLN A 89 -40.50 -1.92 -6.67
C GLN A 89 -40.62 -0.42 -6.41
N THR A 90 -41.19 0.30 -7.37
CA THR A 90 -41.50 1.73 -7.18
C THR A 90 -42.29 1.96 -5.90
N GLY A 91 -41.83 2.90 -5.06
CA GLY A 91 -42.45 3.22 -3.78
C GLY A 91 -41.87 2.42 -2.60
N ASP A 92 -41.04 1.40 -2.83
CA ASP A 92 -40.36 0.68 -1.73
C ASP A 92 -39.49 1.64 -0.90
N ARG A 93 -39.60 1.52 0.43
CA ARG A 93 -38.70 2.18 1.38
C ARG A 93 -37.60 1.22 1.77
N LEU A 94 -36.39 1.60 1.46
CA LEU A 94 -35.18 0.85 1.78
C LEU A 94 -34.45 1.54 2.93
N THR A 95 -34.19 0.79 4.01
CA THR A 95 -33.36 1.27 5.13
C THR A 95 -32.11 0.41 5.18
N VAL A 96 -30.94 1.04 5.12
CA VAL A 96 -29.63 0.37 5.24
C VAL A 96 -29.00 0.78 6.55
N SER A 97 -28.99 -0.12 7.52
CA SER A 97 -28.29 0.08 8.81
C SER A 97 -26.82 -0.26 8.65
N ILE A 98 -25.95 0.73 8.87
CA ILE A 98 -24.51 0.54 8.85
C ILE A 98 -24.05 0.37 10.29
N PRO A 99 -23.72 -0.86 10.75
CA PRO A 99 -23.17 -1.05 12.07
C PRO A 99 -21.84 -0.28 12.18
N PRO A 100 -21.53 0.30 13.35
CA PRO A 100 -20.22 0.86 13.59
C PRO A 100 -19.16 -0.21 13.25
N ALA A 101 -18.07 0.20 12.63
CA ALA A 101 -16.95 -0.71 12.40
C ALA A 101 -16.52 -1.27 13.76
N GLU A 102 -16.66 -2.56 13.97
CA GLU A 102 -16.05 -3.18 15.15
C GLU A 102 -14.55 -2.86 15.11
N PRO A 103 -14.00 -2.22 16.15
CA PRO A 103 -12.57 -2.02 16.23
C PRO A 103 -11.95 -3.41 16.11
N LEU A 104 -11.14 -3.66 15.09
CA LEU A 104 -10.32 -4.88 15.05
C LEU A 104 -9.46 -4.80 16.32
N ALA A 105 -9.78 -5.62 17.32
CA ALA A 105 -8.97 -5.70 18.51
C ALA A 105 -7.61 -6.24 18.10
N LEU A 106 -6.66 -5.33 17.87
CA LEU A 106 -5.29 -5.67 17.51
C LEU A 106 -4.68 -6.46 18.66
N GLN A 107 -4.36 -7.72 18.43
CA GLN A 107 -3.75 -8.59 19.43
C GLN A 107 -2.23 -8.50 19.31
N ALA A 108 -1.56 -8.38 20.45
CA ALA A 108 -0.11 -8.51 20.53
C ALA A 108 0.29 -9.97 20.28
N GLU A 109 1.25 -10.21 19.37
CA GLU A 109 1.76 -11.54 19.06
C GLU A 109 3.28 -11.56 19.13
N ALA A 110 3.85 -12.57 19.79
CA ALA A 110 5.30 -12.73 19.94
C ALA A 110 5.96 -13.23 18.63
N ILE A 111 5.93 -12.40 17.60
CA ILE A 111 6.60 -12.64 16.32
C ILE A 111 7.98 -11.97 16.38
N PRO A 112 9.08 -12.71 16.10
CA PRO A 112 10.43 -12.13 16.12
C PRO A 112 10.58 -10.96 15.17
N LEU A 113 11.20 -9.88 15.64
CA LEU A 113 11.55 -8.69 14.84
C LEU A 113 13.05 -8.63 14.64
N ASP A 114 13.49 -8.42 13.38
CA ASP A 114 14.86 -8.08 13.05
C ASP A 114 14.99 -6.54 13.08
N ILE A 115 15.59 -5.99 14.13
CA ILE A 115 15.63 -4.55 14.42
C ILE A 115 16.93 -3.97 13.88
N LEU A 116 16.82 -2.97 12.99
CA LEU A 116 17.94 -2.24 12.41
C LEU A 116 18.32 -1.00 13.24
N PHE A 117 17.33 -0.38 13.88
CA PHE A 117 17.49 0.76 14.77
C PHE A 117 16.31 0.83 15.73
N GLU A 118 16.55 1.19 16.98
CA GLU A 118 15.47 1.45 17.94
C GLU A 118 15.93 2.43 19.02
N ASP A 119 15.01 3.34 19.38
CA ASP A 119 15.12 4.18 20.56
C ASP A 119 13.73 4.42 21.21
N ALA A 120 13.59 5.49 22.01
CA ALA A 120 12.33 5.82 22.65
C ALA A 120 11.24 6.32 21.66
N HIS A 121 11.60 6.78 20.46
CA HIS A 121 10.72 7.51 19.57
C HIS A 121 10.40 6.79 18.27
N LEU A 122 11.32 5.99 17.78
CA LEU A 122 11.11 5.23 16.55
C LEU A 122 11.80 3.86 16.59
N ILE A 123 11.30 2.93 15.79
CA ILE A 123 11.92 1.65 15.50
C ILE A 123 12.00 1.47 13.99
N ILE A 124 13.13 0.97 13.48
CA ILE A 124 13.30 0.56 12.08
C ILE A 124 13.57 -0.94 12.06
N VAL A 125 12.73 -1.68 11.37
CA VAL A 125 12.83 -3.13 11.27
C VAL A 125 13.23 -3.57 9.86
N ASN A 126 13.93 -4.69 9.75
CA ASN A 126 14.11 -5.43 8.50
C ASN A 126 12.93 -6.38 8.32
N LYS A 127 11.89 -5.94 7.64
CA LYS A 127 10.69 -6.74 7.41
C LYS A 127 11.03 -7.97 6.54
N PRO A 128 10.72 -9.20 6.98
CA PRO A 128 10.92 -10.38 6.13
C PRO A 128 9.90 -10.43 4.98
N VAL A 129 10.22 -11.23 3.96
CA VAL A 129 9.27 -11.60 2.90
C VAL A 129 8.09 -12.38 3.51
N GLY A 130 6.89 -12.20 2.99
CA GLY A 130 5.68 -12.91 3.43
C GLY A 130 4.95 -12.26 4.61
N LEU A 131 5.59 -11.33 5.35
CA LEU A 131 4.95 -10.65 6.48
C LEU A 131 4.11 -9.46 5.98
N VAL A 132 2.82 -9.47 6.30
CA VAL A 132 1.90 -8.33 6.05
C VAL A 132 2.17 -7.24 7.09
N VAL A 133 2.13 -5.97 6.69
CA VAL A 133 2.44 -4.86 7.60
C VAL A 133 1.34 -4.66 8.65
N HIS A 134 0.07 -4.63 8.24
CA HIS A 134 -1.08 -4.37 9.13
C HIS A 134 -2.24 -5.30 8.77
N PRO A 135 -3.15 -5.58 9.72
CA PRO A 135 -4.31 -6.40 9.47
C PRO A 135 -5.15 -5.92 8.28
N ALA A 136 -5.56 -6.87 7.45
CA ALA A 136 -6.33 -6.65 6.24
C ALA A 136 -7.26 -7.85 6.00
N PRO A 137 -8.29 -7.75 5.13
CA PRO A 137 -9.10 -8.89 4.76
C PRO A 137 -8.26 -10.10 4.34
N GLY A 138 -8.41 -11.23 5.05
CA GLY A 138 -7.62 -12.46 4.87
C GLY A 138 -6.33 -12.54 5.70
N HIS A 139 -5.98 -11.50 6.47
CA HIS A 139 -4.83 -11.45 7.38
C HIS A 139 -5.20 -10.63 8.62
N ALA A 140 -6.07 -11.16 9.48
CA ALA A 140 -6.53 -10.48 10.70
C ALA A 140 -5.44 -10.48 11.79
N THR A 141 -4.55 -11.47 11.77
CA THR A 141 -3.47 -11.73 12.74
C THR A 141 -2.17 -12.06 12.00
N GLY A 142 -1.08 -12.27 12.72
CA GLY A 142 0.22 -12.61 12.12
C GLY A 142 0.85 -11.47 11.32
N THR A 143 0.57 -10.22 11.65
CA THR A 143 1.09 -9.07 10.94
C THR A 143 2.23 -8.39 11.69
N LEU A 144 2.97 -7.51 11.01
CA LEU A 144 4.02 -6.72 11.67
C LEU A 144 3.45 -5.86 12.82
N VAL A 145 2.24 -5.32 12.67
CA VAL A 145 1.58 -4.57 13.75
C VAL A 145 1.35 -5.45 14.98
N ASN A 146 0.93 -6.70 14.81
CA ASN A 146 0.78 -7.64 15.94
C ASN A 146 2.12 -7.89 16.66
N ALA A 147 3.21 -8.04 15.89
CA ALA A 147 4.56 -8.18 16.45
C ALA A 147 5.03 -6.92 17.19
N LEU A 148 4.79 -5.76 16.61
CA LEU A 148 5.15 -4.47 17.20
C LEU A 148 4.39 -4.20 18.50
N LEU A 149 3.12 -4.55 18.60
CA LEU A 149 2.34 -4.43 19.84
C LEU A 149 2.86 -5.32 20.97
N ALA A 150 3.43 -6.49 20.64
CA ALA A 150 4.08 -7.33 21.63
C ALA A 150 5.44 -6.78 22.08
N HIS A 151 6.18 -6.17 21.15
CA HIS A 151 7.50 -5.58 21.41
C HIS A 151 7.42 -4.20 22.10
N CYS A 152 6.48 -3.37 21.68
CA CYS A 152 6.24 -2.01 22.16
C CYS A 152 4.78 -1.88 22.63
N PRO A 153 4.44 -2.25 23.88
CA PRO A 153 3.05 -2.23 24.39
C PRO A 153 2.38 -0.84 24.31
N ASP A 154 3.18 0.23 24.47
CA ASP A 154 2.70 1.62 24.42
C ASP A 154 2.36 2.11 23.00
N LEU A 155 2.60 1.28 21.99
CA LEU A 155 2.32 1.64 20.60
C LEU A 155 0.82 1.76 20.30
N ALA A 156 -0.03 1.11 21.10
CA ALA A 156 -1.48 1.14 20.94
C ALA A 156 -2.02 2.57 21.05
N GLY A 157 -2.54 3.12 19.96
CA GLY A 157 -3.08 4.50 19.91
C GLY A 157 -2.23 5.50 19.13
N ILE A 158 -0.95 5.23 18.91
CA ILE A 158 -0.07 6.10 18.13
C ILE A 158 -0.49 6.10 16.66
N GLY A 159 -0.87 7.26 16.13
CA GLY A 159 -1.30 7.39 14.72
C GLY A 159 -2.64 6.71 14.37
N GLY A 160 -3.45 6.36 15.39
CA GLY A 160 -4.79 5.78 15.24
C GLY A 160 -4.89 4.29 15.55
N VAL A 161 -6.12 3.86 15.87
CA VAL A 161 -6.42 2.52 16.43
C VAL A 161 -6.09 1.36 15.48
N GLN A 162 -6.16 1.57 14.17
CA GLN A 162 -6.03 0.47 13.19
C GLN A 162 -4.59 0.21 12.70
N ARG A 163 -3.68 1.18 12.83
CA ARG A 163 -2.32 1.13 12.28
C ARG A 163 -1.31 1.82 13.20
N PRO A 164 -1.21 1.42 14.45
CA PRO A 164 -0.39 2.10 15.42
C PRO A 164 1.06 2.26 14.92
N GLY A 165 1.53 3.51 14.90
CA GLY A 165 2.89 3.87 14.55
C GLY A 165 3.29 3.74 13.07
N ILE A 166 2.43 3.23 12.20
CA ILE A 166 2.75 3.00 10.78
C ILE A 166 2.73 4.31 9.99
N VAL A 167 3.86 4.71 9.44
CA VAL A 167 4.05 5.94 8.66
C VAL A 167 4.27 5.67 7.15
N HIS A 168 4.64 4.45 6.78
CA HIS A 168 4.72 3.97 5.40
C HIS A 168 4.58 2.44 5.36
N ARG A 169 4.58 1.84 4.18
CA ARG A 169 4.35 0.41 4.04
C ARG A 169 5.24 -0.23 2.99
N LEU A 170 5.42 -1.55 3.14
CA LEU A 170 5.95 -2.45 2.11
C LEU A 170 4.88 -3.48 1.74
N ASP A 171 4.94 -3.99 0.52
CA ASP A 171 4.10 -5.11 0.10
C ASP A 171 4.42 -6.36 0.94
N LYS A 172 3.47 -7.30 1.06
CA LYS A 172 3.65 -8.56 1.79
C LYS A 172 4.98 -9.24 1.46
N ASP A 173 5.25 -9.41 0.16
CA ASP A 173 6.41 -10.14 -0.34
C ASP A 173 7.60 -9.25 -0.69
N THR A 174 7.59 -7.99 -0.29
CA THR A 174 8.74 -7.09 -0.31
C THR A 174 9.41 -7.08 1.06
N SER A 175 10.69 -7.36 1.11
CA SER A 175 11.51 -7.31 2.34
C SER A 175 12.22 -5.97 2.53
N GLY A 176 12.79 -5.76 3.72
CA GLY A 176 13.72 -4.67 3.98
C GLY A 176 13.27 -3.61 4.97
N ALA A 177 13.93 -2.47 4.98
CA ALA A 177 13.81 -1.44 6.01
C ALA A 177 12.43 -0.77 6.02
N LEU A 178 11.79 -0.78 7.18
CA LEU A 178 10.51 -0.15 7.46
C LEU A 178 10.59 0.62 8.78
N ALA A 179 10.25 1.92 8.76
CA ALA A 179 10.22 2.76 9.95
C ALA A 179 8.83 2.80 10.59
N ILE A 180 8.79 2.77 11.91
CA ILE A 180 7.58 2.82 12.73
C ILE A 180 7.80 3.87 13.82
N ALA A 181 6.84 4.75 14.03
CA ALA A 181 6.86 5.72 15.12
C ALA A 181 6.40 5.07 16.43
N LYS A 182 7.09 5.38 17.53
CA LYS A 182 6.73 4.92 18.89
C LYS A 182 6.03 6.00 19.72
N THR A 183 5.92 7.23 19.19
CA THR A 183 5.23 8.36 19.83
C THR A 183 4.46 9.17 18.77
N ASP A 184 3.41 9.91 19.19
CA ASP A 184 2.64 10.76 18.26
C ASP A 184 3.48 11.87 17.63
N THR A 185 4.39 12.47 18.40
CA THR A 185 5.33 13.46 17.85
C THR A 185 6.21 12.87 16.75
N ALA A 186 6.74 11.66 16.96
CA ALA A 186 7.53 10.96 15.95
C ALA A 186 6.66 10.58 14.74
N HIS A 187 5.42 10.17 14.96
CA HIS A 187 4.49 9.83 13.89
C HIS A 187 4.22 11.01 12.96
N GLN A 188 3.86 12.17 13.52
CA GLN A 188 3.62 13.40 12.75
C GLN A 188 4.87 13.85 11.98
N HIS A 189 6.03 13.82 12.64
CA HIS A 189 7.28 14.24 12.03
C HIS A 189 7.71 13.31 10.87
N LEU A 190 7.59 11.98 11.07
CA LEU A 190 7.91 11.02 10.03
C LEU A 190 6.91 11.09 8.86
N GLN A 191 5.61 11.25 9.13
CA GLN A 191 4.61 11.49 8.08
C GLN A 191 4.95 12.73 7.25
N ALA A 192 5.33 13.83 7.90
CA ALA A 192 5.76 15.05 7.21
C ALA A 192 6.98 14.77 6.30
N GLN A 193 7.96 14.00 6.76
CA GLN A 193 9.14 13.66 5.94
C GLN A 193 8.77 12.80 4.71
N PHE A 194 7.85 11.85 4.84
CA PHE A 194 7.37 11.08 3.68
C PHE A 194 6.55 11.95 2.72
N LYS A 195 5.73 12.86 3.24
CA LYS A 195 4.93 13.81 2.46
C LYS A 195 5.83 14.80 1.69
N THR A 196 6.82 15.39 2.34
CA THR A 196 7.76 16.35 1.73
C THR A 196 8.90 15.67 0.98
N LYS A 197 8.92 14.32 0.93
CA LYS A 197 9.93 13.51 0.22
C LYS A 197 11.37 13.70 0.74
N THR A 198 11.53 14.15 1.98
CA THR A 198 12.84 14.25 2.65
C THR A 198 13.31 12.89 3.16
N ALA A 199 12.39 12.01 3.55
CA ALA A 199 12.70 10.60 3.79
C ALA A 199 13.00 9.89 2.46
N ARG A 200 14.22 9.34 2.33
CA ARG A 200 14.68 8.69 1.09
C ARG A 200 14.65 7.18 1.22
N ARG A 201 14.05 6.54 0.23
CA ARG A 201 13.88 5.08 0.15
C ARG A 201 14.60 4.55 -1.07
N THR A 202 15.57 3.68 -0.86
CA THR A 202 16.32 3.03 -1.93
C THR A 202 16.04 1.54 -1.91
N TYR A 203 15.65 1.01 -3.05
CA TYR A 203 15.33 -0.41 -3.22
C TYR A 203 16.32 -1.06 -4.19
N LEU A 204 16.52 -2.36 -4.01
CA LEU A 204 17.17 -3.22 -4.99
C LEU A 204 16.14 -4.22 -5.54
N ALA A 205 16.16 -4.43 -6.85
CA ALA A 205 15.36 -5.48 -7.47
C ALA A 205 16.14 -6.16 -8.59
N VAL A 206 15.87 -7.44 -8.78
CA VAL A 206 16.27 -8.16 -9.99
C VAL A 206 15.10 -8.13 -10.96
N VAL A 207 15.34 -7.66 -12.18
CA VAL A 207 14.32 -7.55 -13.22
C VAL A 207 14.66 -8.45 -14.41
N TYR A 208 13.63 -8.83 -15.18
CA TYR A 208 13.80 -9.51 -16.45
C TYR A 208 14.33 -8.55 -17.53
N GLY A 209 15.21 -9.06 -18.38
CA GLY A 209 15.79 -8.33 -19.50
C GLY A 209 16.97 -7.44 -19.11
N ALA A 210 17.51 -6.76 -20.12
CA ALA A 210 18.64 -5.85 -19.99
C ALA A 210 18.26 -4.48 -20.58
N PRO A 211 17.90 -3.50 -19.74
CA PRO A 211 17.61 -2.15 -20.21
C PRO A 211 18.77 -1.58 -21.02
N ARG A 212 18.50 -0.92 -22.16
CA ARG A 212 19.56 -0.29 -22.97
C ARG A 212 20.20 0.88 -22.23
N ALA A 213 19.37 1.70 -21.59
CA ALA A 213 19.83 2.81 -20.74
C ALA A 213 20.45 2.28 -19.43
N VAL A 214 21.37 3.04 -18.86
CA VAL A 214 22.00 2.73 -17.56
C VAL A 214 21.20 3.32 -16.38
N SER A 215 20.34 4.29 -16.64
CA SER A 215 19.45 4.93 -15.67
C SER A 215 18.27 5.57 -16.36
N GLY A 216 17.24 5.93 -15.60
CA GLY A 216 16.07 6.64 -16.11
C GLY A 216 15.09 7.00 -15.01
N THR A 217 14.02 7.66 -15.42
CA THR A 217 12.88 8.02 -14.58
C THR A 217 11.60 7.53 -15.22
N VAL A 218 10.72 6.96 -14.42
CA VAL A 218 9.34 6.67 -14.80
C VAL A 218 8.45 7.66 -14.04
N ASP A 219 7.86 8.59 -14.76
CA ASP A 219 6.81 9.49 -14.26
C ASP A 219 5.50 9.07 -14.93
N ALA A 220 4.75 8.21 -14.26
CA ALA A 220 3.54 7.61 -14.81
C ALA A 220 2.54 7.33 -13.69
N PRO A 221 1.32 7.94 -13.74
CA PRO A 221 0.35 7.81 -12.68
C PRO A 221 -0.14 6.36 -12.49
N ILE A 222 -0.35 5.96 -11.23
CA ILE A 222 -0.77 4.61 -10.88
C ILE A 222 -2.19 4.64 -10.29
N GLY A 223 -3.04 3.75 -10.78
CA GLY A 223 -4.41 3.53 -10.30
C GLY A 223 -4.74 2.04 -10.25
N ARG A 224 -5.96 1.70 -9.79
CA ARG A 224 -6.44 0.32 -9.80
C ARG A 224 -6.66 -0.16 -11.23
N HIS A 225 -6.27 -1.41 -11.51
CA HIS A 225 -6.54 -2.04 -12.80
C HIS A 225 -8.04 -2.25 -12.99
N ALA A 226 -8.59 -1.90 -14.16
CA ALA A 226 -10.03 -1.90 -14.40
C ALA A 226 -10.69 -3.30 -14.30
N GLY A 227 -9.97 -4.36 -14.65
CA GLY A 227 -10.49 -5.74 -14.70
C GLY A 227 -9.97 -6.66 -13.59
N ASP A 228 -8.96 -6.27 -12.84
CA ASP A 228 -8.34 -7.12 -11.80
C ASP A 228 -8.07 -6.31 -10.54
N ARG A 229 -8.89 -6.52 -9.51
CA ARG A 229 -8.78 -5.81 -8.22
C ARG A 229 -7.48 -6.06 -7.46
N LYS A 230 -6.72 -7.10 -7.80
CA LYS A 230 -5.42 -7.40 -7.18
C LYS A 230 -4.27 -6.66 -7.85
N LYS A 231 -4.52 -6.03 -9.00
CA LYS A 231 -3.51 -5.32 -9.78
C LYS A 231 -3.65 -3.82 -9.68
N MET A 232 -2.51 -3.16 -9.70
CA MET A 232 -2.38 -1.75 -10.03
C MET A 232 -1.91 -1.63 -11.48
N ALA A 233 -2.16 -0.48 -12.11
CA ALA A 233 -1.78 -0.23 -13.50
C ALA A 233 -1.41 1.24 -13.68
N ILE A 234 -0.76 1.56 -14.80
CA ILE A 234 -0.66 2.95 -15.25
C ILE A 234 -2.05 3.39 -15.67
N VAL A 235 -2.55 4.41 -14.99
CA VAL A 235 -3.89 4.99 -15.19
C VAL A 235 -3.73 6.50 -15.22
N PRO A 236 -4.23 7.20 -16.25
CA PRO A 236 -4.20 8.66 -16.29
C PRO A 236 -4.88 9.29 -15.06
N GLU A 237 -4.41 10.46 -14.63
CA GLU A 237 -4.95 11.15 -13.45
C GLU A 237 -6.44 11.47 -13.61
N GLU A 238 -6.89 11.82 -14.83
CA GLU A 238 -8.30 12.08 -15.17
C GLU A 238 -9.20 10.85 -15.00
N ARG A 239 -8.61 9.66 -14.89
CA ARG A 239 -9.29 8.38 -14.65
C ARG A 239 -9.04 7.81 -13.26
N GLY A 240 -8.59 8.66 -12.32
CA GLY A 240 -8.32 8.27 -10.93
C GLY A 240 -6.93 7.67 -10.71
N GLY A 241 -6.00 7.83 -11.65
CA GLY A 241 -4.58 7.56 -11.42
C GLY A 241 -3.99 8.62 -10.48
N ARG A 242 -3.02 8.22 -9.66
CA ARG A 242 -2.31 9.11 -8.74
C ARG A 242 -0.86 9.25 -9.18
N ARG A 243 -0.34 10.46 -9.20
CA ARG A 243 1.05 10.74 -9.60
C ARG A 243 2.02 9.78 -8.92
N ALA A 244 2.93 9.19 -9.71
CA ALA A 244 3.93 8.26 -9.25
C ALA A 244 5.24 8.44 -10.00
N ILE A 245 6.34 8.67 -9.26
CA ILE A 245 7.67 8.92 -9.83
C ILE A 245 8.67 7.95 -9.23
N THR A 246 9.39 7.24 -10.11
CA THR A 246 10.42 6.26 -9.76
C THR A 246 11.69 6.53 -10.56
N HIS A 247 12.79 6.83 -9.90
CA HIS A 247 14.11 6.89 -10.51
C HIS A 247 14.76 5.52 -10.42
N TRP A 248 15.45 5.10 -11.47
CA TRP A 248 16.13 3.82 -11.50
C TRP A 248 17.52 3.93 -12.13
N ARG A 249 18.40 3.02 -11.72
CA ARG A 249 19.70 2.83 -12.38
C ARG A 249 20.08 1.35 -12.40
N VAL A 250 20.84 0.96 -13.40
CA VAL A 250 21.45 -0.36 -13.50
C VAL A 250 22.59 -0.43 -12.48
N VAL A 251 22.60 -1.49 -11.67
CA VAL A 251 23.69 -1.81 -10.75
C VAL A 251 24.60 -2.87 -11.37
N GLU A 252 24.00 -3.93 -11.94
CA GLU A 252 24.74 -5.05 -12.52
C GLU A 252 23.93 -5.72 -13.61
N ARG A 253 24.54 -6.06 -14.74
CA ARG A 253 23.93 -6.82 -15.82
C ARG A 253 24.25 -8.30 -15.63
N LEU A 254 23.22 -9.15 -15.67
CA LEU A 254 23.26 -10.58 -15.38
C LEU A 254 22.65 -11.37 -16.55
N GLY A 255 23.22 -11.22 -17.73
CA GLY A 255 22.70 -11.80 -18.98
C GLY A 255 21.29 -11.27 -19.31
N ASN A 256 20.31 -12.14 -19.32
CA ASN A 256 18.90 -11.77 -19.53
C ASN A 256 18.20 -11.21 -18.29
N TYR A 257 18.95 -10.83 -17.27
CA TYR A 257 18.48 -10.21 -16.03
C TYR A 257 19.32 -9.00 -15.70
N THR A 258 18.79 -8.14 -14.85
CA THR A 258 19.51 -6.94 -14.39
C THR A 258 19.21 -6.69 -12.91
N LEU A 259 20.25 -6.50 -12.12
CA LEU A 259 20.11 -5.91 -10.80
C LEU A 259 19.99 -4.40 -10.96
N MET A 260 18.85 -3.86 -10.50
CA MET A 260 18.55 -2.43 -10.57
C MET A 260 18.36 -1.84 -9.19
N GLN A 261 18.76 -0.59 -9.05
CA GLN A 261 18.43 0.25 -7.90
C GLN A 261 17.28 1.17 -8.27
N PHE A 262 16.33 1.33 -7.34
CA PHE A 262 15.20 2.24 -7.46
C PHE A 262 15.19 3.23 -6.30
N ASN A 263 14.95 4.51 -6.61
CA ASN A 263 14.73 5.57 -5.64
C ASN A 263 13.32 6.14 -5.87
N LEU A 264 12.53 6.21 -4.81
CA LEU A 264 11.14 6.62 -4.89
C LEU A 264 10.96 8.08 -4.44
N GLU A 265 10.31 8.90 -5.26
CA GLU A 265 9.73 10.16 -4.82
C GLU A 265 8.36 9.97 -4.19
N THR A 266 7.56 9.09 -4.73
CA THR A 266 6.22 8.74 -4.26
C THR A 266 6.20 7.30 -3.74
N GLY A 267 5.11 6.86 -3.09
CA GLY A 267 5.02 5.51 -2.51
C GLY A 267 3.68 4.83 -2.80
N ARG A 268 3.26 4.76 -4.06
CA ARG A 268 1.98 4.13 -4.44
C ARG A 268 2.06 2.61 -4.33
N THR A 269 0.91 2.00 -4.09
CA THR A 269 0.79 0.52 -4.02
C THR A 269 1.39 -0.13 -5.26
N HIS A 270 2.28 -1.10 -5.08
CA HIS A 270 3.00 -1.81 -6.15
C HIS A 270 3.86 -0.92 -7.06
N GLN A 271 4.23 0.30 -6.68
CA GLN A 271 4.80 1.31 -7.58
C GLN A 271 6.00 0.80 -8.38
N ILE A 272 7.05 0.28 -7.73
CA ILE A 272 8.24 -0.24 -8.45
C ILE A 272 7.84 -1.39 -9.37
N ARG A 273 6.96 -2.27 -8.94
CA ARG A 273 6.49 -3.45 -9.68
C ARG A 273 5.75 -3.06 -10.95
N VAL A 274 4.84 -2.09 -10.86
CA VAL A 274 4.09 -1.53 -12.00
C VAL A 274 5.03 -0.78 -12.94
N HIS A 275 5.88 0.10 -12.41
CA HIS A 275 6.79 0.90 -13.23
C HIS A 275 7.84 0.03 -13.93
N SER A 276 8.39 -0.98 -13.26
CA SER A 276 9.31 -1.93 -13.89
C SER A 276 8.64 -2.71 -15.02
N ALA A 277 7.41 -3.17 -14.82
CA ALA A 277 6.64 -3.85 -15.89
C ALA A 277 6.31 -2.89 -17.03
N HIS A 278 5.96 -1.61 -16.73
CA HIS A 278 5.66 -0.60 -17.73
C HIS A 278 6.84 -0.32 -18.68
N ILE A 279 8.07 -0.29 -18.16
CA ILE A 279 9.26 -0.13 -18.99
C ILE A 279 9.75 -1.44 -19.64
N GLY A 280 8.96 -2.52 -19.57
CA GLY A 280 9.28 -3.82 -20.19
C GLY A 280 10.23 -4.72 -19.39
N HIS A 281 10.54 -4.35 -18.15
CA HIS A 281 11.47 -5.06 -17.26
C HIS A 281 10.81 -5.43 -15.92
N PRO A 282 9.80 -6.35 -15.90
CA PRO A 282 9.10 -6.72 -14.68
C PRO A 282 10.05 -7.37 -13.67
N VAL A 283 9.72 -7.23 -12.37
CA VAL A 283 10.52 -7.79 -11.29
C VAL A 283 10.46 -9.32 -11.32
N VAL A 284 11.61 -9.96 -11.15
CA VAL A 284 11.74 -11.43 -11.11
C VAL A 284 10.96 -12.01 -9.93
N GLY A 285 10.23 -13.09 -10.16
CA GLY A 285 9.42 -13.75 -9.14
C GLY A 285 8.11 -13.02 -8.78
N ASP A 286 7.80 -11.92 -9.45
CA ASP A 286 6.54 -11.19 -9.19
C ASP A 286 5.34 -12.01 -9.71
N PRO A 287 4.43 -12.47 -8.81
CA PRO A 287 3.31 -13.31 -9.22
C PRO A 287 2.24 -12.58 -10.03
N VAL A 288 2.27 -11.24 -10.01
CA VAL A 288 1.23 -10.40 -10.62
C VAL A 288 1.68 -9.81 -11.95
N TYR A 289 2.94 -9.37 -12.05
CA TYR A 289 3.42 -8.58 -13.20
C TYR A 289 4.46 -9.29 -14.07
N SER A 290 5.05 -10.42 -13.62
CA SER A 290 6.10 -11.12 -14.39
C SER A 290 5.61 -12.22 -15.33
N GLY A 291 4.33 -12.56 -15.30
CA GLY A 291 3.76 -13.62 -16.15
C GLY A 291 4.17 -15.04 -15.77
N GLY A 292 4.57 -15.28 -14.53
CA GLY A 292 4.85 -16.63 -13.99
C GLY A 292 6.14 -17.29 -14.48
N LYS A 293 7.06 -16.54 -15.05
CA LYS A 293 8.35 -17.05 -15.53
C LYS A 293 9.20 -17.57 -14.37
N SER A 294 9.69 -18.81 -14.47
CA SER A 294 10.65 -19.38 -13.51
C SER A 294 12.07 -18.91 -13.81
N VAL A 295 12.83 -18.59 -12.77
CA VAL A 295 14.25 -18.25 -12.85
C VAL A 295 15.15 -19.39 -12.40
N GLY A 296 14.55 -20.54 -11.99
CA GLY A 296 15.26 -21.71 -11.48
C GLY A 296 15.82 -21.51 -10.06
N VAL A 297 15.32 -20.53 -9.34
CA VAL A 297 15.53 -20.31 -7.90
C VAL A 297 14.15 -20.18 -7.28
N ASN A 298 13.96 -20.84 -6.13
CA ASN A 298 12.69 -20.71 -5.41
C ASN A 298 12.64 -19.34 -4.71
N LEU A 299 11.76 -18.47 -5.18
CA LEU A 299 11.52 -17.15 -4.60
C LEU A 299 10.14 -17.15 -3.93
N PRO A 300 10.04 -16.72 -2.67
CA PRO A 300 8.75 -16.63 -1.99
C PRO A 300 7.85 -15.50 -2.51
N GLY A 301 8.36 -14.68 -3.43
CA GLY A 301 7.66 -13.54 -4.04
C GLY A 301 8.60 -12.76 -4.97
N GLN A 302 8.28 -11.50 -5.21
CA GLN A 302 9.09 -10.60 -6.04
C GLN A 302 10.50 -10.38 -5.46
N ALA A 303 11.53 -10.47 -6.30
CA ALA A 303 12.90 -10.12 -5.96
C ALA A 303 13.05 -8.58 -5.82
N LEU A 304 12.41 -8.03 -4.79
CA LEU A 304 12.36 -6.60 -4.46
C LEU A 304 12.63 -6.41 -2.98
N HIS A 305 13.59 -5.56 -2.66
CA HIS A 305 14.08 -5.35 -1.30
C HIS A 305 14.26 -3.87 -0.99
N ALA A 306 13.64 -3.36 0.07
CA ALA A 306 13.83 -2.01 0.60
C ALA A 306 15.19 -1.96 1.31
N TRP A 307 16.24 -1.78 0.50
CA TRP A 307 17.63 -1.94 0.94
C TRP A 307 18.07 -0.87 1.93
N LYS A 308 17.72 0.40 1.65
CA LYS A 308 18.19 1.54 2.45
C LYS A 308 17.07 2.52 2.71
N LEU A 309 16.94 2.92 3.96
CA LEU A 309 16.05 3.99 4.41
C LEU A 309 16.89 5.08 5.08
N ARG A 310 16.74 6.32 4.62
CA ARG A 310 17.37 7.49 5.19
C ARG A 310 16.31 8.50 5.58
N LEU A 311 16.35 8.96 6.82
CA LEU A 311 15.40 9.91 7.39
C LEU A 311 16.06 10.75 8.48
N GLN A 312 15.42 11.86 8.87
CA GLN A 312 15.81 12.61 10.05
C GLN A 312 15.12 12.03 11.29
N HIS A 313 15.88 11.89 12.36
CA HIS A 313 15.34 11.48 13.65
C HIS A 313 14.33 12.52 14.13
N PRO A 314 13.09 12.10 14.55
CA PRO A 314 11.99 13.02 14.82
C PRO A 314 12.23 14.03 15.97
N ILE A 315 13.18 13.74 16.87
CA ILE A 315 13.46 14.60 18.02
C ILE A 315 14.84 15.26 17.91
N SER A 316 15.88 14.48 17.59
CA SER A 316 17.26 15.01 17.54
C SER A 316 17.62 15.66 16.21
N GLU A 317 16.75 15.51 15.20
CA GLU A 317 16.93 15.97 13.79
C GLU A 317 18.21 15.44 13.11
N LYS A 318 18.94 14.53 13.77
CA LYS A 318 20.10 13.87 13.17
C LYS A 318 19.67 12.92 12.07
N GLU A 319 20.45 12.86 11.00
CA GLU A 319 20.21 11.89 9.94
C GLU A 319 20.43 10.46 10.45
N ILE A 320 19.48 9.59 10.17
CA ILE A 320 19.55 8.14 10.37
C ILE A 320 19.59 7.49 9.00
N GLU A 321 20.57 6.60 8.80
CA GLU A 321 20.63 5.70 7.66
C GLU A 321 20.54 4.25 8.15
N ALA A 322 19.45 3.56 7.81
CA ALA A 322 19.27 2.14 8.08
C ALA A 322 19.47 1.35 6.78
N ILE A 323 20.33 0.31 6.85
CA ILE A 323 20.64 -0.59 5.73
C ILE A 323 20.16 -1.98 6.12
N ALA A 324 19.17 -2.50 5.38
CA ALA A 324 18.67 -3.85 5.58
C ALA A 324 19.55 -4.85 4.80
N PRO A 325 20.04 -5.93 5.43
CA PRO A 325 20.74 -6.99 4.73
C PRO A 325 19.83 -7.69 3.73
N LEU A 326 20.39 -8.09 2.58
CA LEU A 326 19.63 -8.86 1.57
C LEU A 326 19.18 -10.19 2.15
N PRO A 327 17.92 -10.60 1.94
CA PRO A 327 17.46 -11.91 2.38
C PRO A 327 18.15 -13.03 1.59
N ASP A 328 18.26 -14.22 2.20
CA ASP A 328 18.97 -15.37 1.63
C ASP A 328 18.48 -15.75 0.23
N SER A 329 17.16 -15.70 0.01
CA SER A 329 16.56 -15.97 -1.30
C SER A 329 17.05 -14.98 -2.40
N PHE A 330 17.17 -13.70 -2.05
CA PHE A 330 17.68 -12.68 -2.97
C PHE A 330 19.17 -12.85 -3.22
N SER A 331 19.95 -13.09 -2.18
CA SER A 331 21.40 -13.34 -2.25
C SER A 331 21.69 -14.60 -3.07
N THR A 332 20.92 -15.67 -2.88
CA THR A 332 21.00 -16.91 -3.67
C THR A 332 20.66 -16.65 -5.13
N LEU A 333 19.60 -15.88 -5.43
CA LEU A 333 19.27 -15.49 -6.80
C LEU A 333 20.46 -14.78 -7.47
N LEU A 334 21.05 -13.79 -6.84
CA LEU A 334 22.20 -13.07 -7.41
C LEU A 334 23.39 -14.00 -7.65
N ARG A 335 23.71 -14.87 -6.70
CA ARG A 335 24.80 -15.86 -6.84
C ARG A 335 24.57 -16.78 -8.04
N VAL A 336 23.36 -17.33 -8.19
CA VAL A 336 23.02 -18.25 -9.29
C VAL A 336 23.10 -17.51 -10.64
N LEU A 337 22.58 -16.28 -10.72
CA LEU A 337 22.61 -15.51 -11.96
C LEU A 337 24.05 -15.13 -12.35
N ARG A 338 24.88 -14.72 -11.40
CA ARG A 338 26.30 -14.44 -11.65
C ARG A 338 27.03 -15.67 -12.19
N GLN A 339 26.78 -16.85 -11.62
CA GLN A 339 27.42 -18.10 -12.09
C GLN A 339 26.99 -18.53 -13.49
N ARG A 340 25.79 -18.15 -13.94
CA ARG A 340 25.29 -18.54 -15.28
C ARG A 340 25.82 -17.68 -16.42
N PHE A 341 26.29 -16.47 -16.12
CA PHE A 341 26.60 -15.46 -17.12
C PHE A 341 28.02 -14.85 -16.96
N VAL A 342 28.88 -15.54 -16.20
CA VAL A 342 30.33 -15.32 -16.17
C VAL A 342 31.06 -16.34 -17.09
#